data_a945678d8f2d4c89a43acd0a3ecc3878
#
_entry.id   a945678d8f2d4c89a43acd0a3ecc3878
#
_cell.length_a   1.000
_cell.length_b   1.000
_cell.length_c   1.000
_cell.angle_alpha   90.00
_cell.angle_beta   90.00
_cell.angle_gamma   90.00
#
_symmetry.space_group_name_H-M   'P 1'
#
loop_
_entity.id
_entity.type
_entity.pdbx_description
1 polymer ?
#
loop_
_entity_poly.entity_id
_entity_poly.type
_entity_poly.pdbx_seq_one_letter_code
_entity_poly.pdbx_strand_id
1 'polypeptide(L)'
;IGNSWYFEWCPIRDELFALADYSIGRGGHSTIAESLCYGKPMIIIPIERHSEQIGNGSKVSELGAGICIKAEDLKTETLLESAKQISSDDKYTKSAQKIAEIAENYNGPLNATKAVLSACD
;
A
#
# COMPACT_ATOMS: atom_id res chain seq x y z
N ILE A 1 8.28 -21.85 -6.43
CA ILE A 1 8.37 -22.98 -5.52
C ILE A 1 7.02 -23.18 -4.88
N GLY A 2 6.46 -24.36 -4.97
CA GLY A 2 5.11 -24.62 -4.47
C GLY A 2 4.06 -23.80 -5.23
N ASN A 3 3.26 -23.02 -4.51
CA ASN A 3 2.24 -22.12 -5.08
C ASN A 3 2.77 -20.70 -5.31
N SER A 4 4.08 -20.51 -5.41
CA SER A 4 4.71 -19.20 -5.58
C SER A 4 5.20 -18.99 -7.01
N TRP A 5 5.04 -17.77 -7.50
CA TRP A 5 5.48 -17.34 -8.82
C TRP A 5 6.52 -16.23 -8.65
N TYR A 6 7.59 -16.31 -9.41
CA TYR A 6 8.65 -15.30 -9.45
C TYR A 6 8.68 -14.64 -10.82
N PHE A 7 8.72 -13.31 -10.84
CA PHE A 7 8.86 -12.52 -12.04
C PHE A 7 10.07 -11.58 -11.89
N GLU A 8 10.98 -11.60 -12.81
CA GLU A 8 12.02 -10.58 -12.92
C GLU A 8 11.40 -9.24 -13.33
N TRP A 9 10.47 -9.29 -14.25
CA TRP A 9 9.59 -8.20 -14.65
C TRP A 9 8.15 -8.73 -14.77
N CYS A 10 7.21 -8.09 -14.07
CA CYS A 10 5.82 -8.53 -14.07
C CYS A 10 4.99 -7.73 -15.09
N PRO A 11 4.64 -8.32 -16.25
CA PRO A 11 3.85 -7.64 -17.28
C PRO A 11 2.35 -7.51 -16.92
N ILE A 12 1.88 -8.29 -15.96
CA ILE A 12 0.48 -8.37 -15.52
C ILE A 12 0.31 -7.81 -14.10
N ARG A 13 1.05 -6.74 -13.77
CA ARG A 13 1.06 -6.19 -12.40
C ARG A 13 -0.31 -5.67 -11.97
N ASP A 14 -1.03 -5.03 -12.85
CA ASP A 14 -2.35 -4.46 -12.56
C ASP A 14 -3.38 -5.56 -12.28
N GLU A 15 -3.36 -6.63 -13.06
CA GLU A 15 -4.20 -7.81 -12.84
C GLU A 15 -3.88 -8.48 -11.51
N LEU A 16 -2.59 -8.56 -11.14
CA LEU A 16 -2.19 -9.12 -9.85
C LEU A 16 -2.67 -8.24 -8.69
N PHE A 17 -2.59 -6.92 -8.78
CA PHE A 17 -3.16 -6.05 -7.76
C PHE A 17 -4.68 -6.21 -7.67
N ALA A 18 -5.38 -6.33 -8.79
CA ALA A 18 -6.82 -6.53 -8.80
C ALA A 18 -7.24 -7.84 -8.12
N LEU A 19 -6.46 -8.91 -8.27
CA LEU A 19 -6.75 -10.24 -7.74
C LEU A 19 -6.21 -10.48 -6.31
N ALA A 20 -5.19 -9.75 -5.88
CA ALA A 20 -4.56 -9.95 -4.59
C ALA A 20 -5.51 -9.65 -3.41
N ASP A 21 -5.35 -10.35 -2.31
CA ASP A 21 -6.02 -10.02 -1.05
C ASP A 21 -5.30 -8.88 -0.32
N TYR A 22 -3.99 -8.87 -0.38
CA TYR A 22 -3.12 -7.82 0.16
C TYR A 22 -1.77 -7.81 -0.58
N SER A 23 -0.99 -6.76 -0.39
CA SER A 23 0.37 -6.66 -0.91
C SER A 23 1.42 -6.54 0.19
N ILE A 24 2.66 -6.89 -0.12
CA ILE A 24 3.80 -6.71 0.78
C ILE A 24 4.83 -5.84 0.07
N GLY A 25 5.32 -4.79 0.73
CA GLY A 25 6.28 -3.88 0.12
C GLY A 25 7.13 -3.11 1.11
N ARG A 26 8.03 -2.29 0.60
CA ARG A 26 8.99 -1.51 1.39
C ARG A 26 8.47 -0.15 1.86
N GLY A 27 7.29 0.26 1.42
CA GLY A 27 6.71 1.55 1.76
C GLY A 27 7.09 2.69 0.81
N GLY A 28 7.51 2.37 -0.40
CA GLY A 28 7.69 3.37 -1.45
C GLY A 28 6.34 3.96 -1.87
N HIS A 29 6.31 5.27 -2.13
CA HIS A 29 5.09 6.03 -2.40
C HIS A 29 4.25 5.44 -3.54
N SER A 30 4.90 5.09 -4.67
CA SER A 30 4.20 4.55 -5.85
C SER A 30 3.50 3.23 -5.56
N THR A 31 4.18 2.29 -4.89
CA THR A 31 3.60 0.98 -4.57
C THR A 31 2.44 1.10 -3.57
N ILE A 32 2.53 2.00 -2.60
CA ILE A 32 1.43 2.29 -1.68
C ILE A 32 0.24 2.85 -2.45
N ALA A 33 0.46 3.86 -3.30
CA ALA A 33 -0.60 4.45 -4.10
C ALA A 33 -1.29 3.41 -4.99
N GLU A 34 -0.52 2.58 -5.68
CA GLU A 34 -1.06 1.49 -6.51
C GLU A 34 -1.91 0.52 -5.68
N SER A 35 -1.37 -0.03 -4.59
CA SER A 35 -2.11 -0.98 -3.76
C SER A 35 -3.42 -0.39 -3.23
N LEU A 36 -3.37 0.82 -2.69
CA LEU A 36 -4.53 1.48 -2.12
C LEU A 36 -5.56 1.91 -3.19
N CYS A 37 -5.13 2.28 -4.40
CA CYS A 37 -6.05 2.56 -5.52
C CYS A 37 -6.83 1.31 -5.95
N TYR A 38 -6.25 0.12 -5.80
CA TYR A 38 -6.97 -1.16 -6.00
C TYR A 38 -7.75 -1.61 -4.75
N GLY A 39 -7.81 -0.79 -3.70
CA GLY A 39 -8.48 -1.14 -2.44
C GLY A 39 -7.83 -2.29 -1.69
N LYS A 40 -6.52 -2.51 -1.89
CA LYS A 40 -5.78 -3.62 -1.29
C LYS A 40 -4.96 -3.13 -0.09
N PRO A 41 -5.15 -3.73 1.08
CA PRO A 41 -4.35 -3.41 2.25
C PRO A 41 -2.91 -3.91 2.09
N MET A 42 -2.00 -3.39 2.91
CA MET A 42 -0.57 -3.69 2.77
C MET A 42 0.09 -4.13 4.07
N ILE A 43 1.10 -5.01 3.93
CA ILE A 43 2.14 -5.19 4.94
C ILE A 43 3.36 -4.41 4.46
N ILE A 44 3.81 -3.45 5.25
CA ILE A 44 4.94 -2.58 4.89
C ILE A 44 6.13 -2.92 5.79
N ILE A 45 7.27 -3.18 5.15
CA ILE A 45 8.54 -3.50 5.81
C ILE A 45 9.57 -2.46 5.31
N PRO A 46 9.67 -1.29 5.96
CA PRO A 46 10.58 -0.24 5.53
C PRO A 46 12.04 -0.68 5.57
N ILE A 47 12.88 -0.08 4.71
CA ILE A 47 14.32 -0.21 4.83
C ILE A 47 14.77 0.53 6.09
N GLU A 48 15.67 -0.07 6.85
CA GLU A 48 16.26 0.54 8.04
C GLU A 48 16.82 1.94 7.72
N ARG A 49 16.52 2.92 8.58
CA ARG A 49 16.92 4.32 8.44
C ARG A 49 16.40 5.06 7.20
N HIS A 50 15.42 4.50 6.50
CA HIS A 50 14.77 5.18 5.37
C HIS A 50 13.53 5.93 5.87
N SER A 51 13.71 7.21 6.25
CA SER A 51 12.69 8.02 6.94
C SER A 51 11.37 8.13 6.17
N GLU A 52 11.42 8.27 4.84
CA GLU A 52 10.23 8.32 3.99
C GLU A 52 9.41 7.03 4.08
N GLN A 53 10.05 5.87 3.91
CA GLN A 53 9.35 4.58 3.95
C GLN A 53 8.77 4.29 5.34
N ILE A 54 9.50 4.66 6.40
CA ILE A 54 9.03 4.54 7.79
C ILE A 54 7.81 5.43 8.01
N GLY A 55 7.87 6.68 7.58
CA GLY A 55 6.75 7.62 7.68
C GLY A 55 5.52 7.15 6.89
N ASN A 56 5.72 6.68 5.68
CA ASN A 56 4.65 6.13 4.83
C ASN A 56 4.01 4.88 5.47
N GLY A 57 4.82 3.96 6.01
CA GLY A 57 4.34 2.76 6.67
C GLY A 57 3.52 3.08 7.92
N SER A 58 3.99 4.03 8.75
CA SER A 58 3.25 4.51 9.92
C SER A 58 1.91 5.11 9.50
N LYS A 59 1.88 5.91 8.44
CA LYS A 59 0.65 6.54 7.96
C LYS A 59 -0.37 5.53 7.45
N VAL A 60 0.04 4.53 6.70
CA VAL A 60 -0.86 3.45 6.24
C VAL A 60 -1.43 2.67 7.42
N SER A 61 -0.63 2.42 8.47
CA SER A 61 -1.10 1.76 9.70
C SER A 61 -2.09 2.64 10.48
N GLU A 62 -1.84 3.94 10.62
CA GLU A 62 -2.76 4.89 11.26
C GLU A 62 -4.12 4.95 10.54
N LEU A 63 -4.11 4.87 9.21
CA LEU A 63 -5.33 4.83 8.39
C LEU A 63 -6.06 3.48 8.47
N GLY A 64 -5.49 2.49 9.15
CA GLY A 64 -6.06 1.15 9.25
C GLY A 64 -6.02 0.35 7.94
N ALA A 65 -5.26 0.82 6.94
CA ALA A 65 -5.17 0.20 5.62
C ALA A 65 -3.97 -0.76 5.48
N GLY A 66 -3.26 -1.05 6.58
CA GLY A 66 -2.14 -1.97 6.56
C GLY A 66 -1.45 -2.14 7.90
N ILE A 67 -0.39 -2.92 7.88
CA ILE A 67 0.46 -3.23 9.04
C ILE A 67 1.89 -2.83 8.67
N CYS A 68 2.54 -2.04 9.53
CA CYS A 68 3.96 -1.70 9.36
C CYS A 68 4.81 -2.55 10.33
N ILE A 69 5.71 -3.36 9.79
CA ILE A 69 6.68 -4.15 10.56
C ILE A 69 8.02 -3.44 10.47
N LYS A 70 8.59 -3.02 11.60
CA LYS A 70 9.92 -2.42 11.62
C LYS A 70 10.97 -3.47 11.19
N ALA A 71 12.06 -3.02 10.53
CA ALA A 71 13.11 -3.92 10.07
C ALA A 71 13.72 -4.76 11.21
N GLU A 72 13.87 -4.19 12.40
CA GLU A 72 14.39 -4.87 13.61
C GLU A 72 13.45 -5.96 14.15
N ASP A 73 12.15 -5.84 13.90
CA ASP A 73 11.10 -6.78 14.35
C ASP A 73 10.76 -7.85 13.30
N LEU A 74 11.39 -7.78 12.11
CA LEU A 74 11.11 -8.69 11.00
C LEU A 74 11.65 -10.10 11.29
N LYS A 75 10.72 -11.01 11.54
CA LYS A 75 10.96 -12.44 11.69
C LYS A 75 9.88 -13.21 10.93
N THR A 76 10.12 -14.48 10.67
CA THR A 76 9.13 -15.35 10.02
C THR A 76 7.80 -15.35 10.76
N GLU A 77 7.84 -15.44 12.08
CA GLU A 77 6.67 -15.46 12.96
C GLU A 77 5.88 -14.15 12.84
N THR A 78 6.56 -13.00 12.96
CA THR A 78 5.93 -11.67 12.88
C THR A 78 5.27 -11.44 11.52
N LEU A 79 5.94 -11.87 10.44
CA LEU A 79 5.37 -11.77 9.09
C LEU A 79 4.14 -12.66 8.92
N LEU A 80 4.19 -13.91 9.38
CA LEU A 80 3.06 -14.83 9.31
C LEU A 80 1.87 -14.38 10.16
N GLU A 81 2.11 -13.83 11.35
CA GLU A 81 1.07 -13.25 12.20
C GLU A 81 0.41 -12.05 11.51
N SER A 82 1.21 -11.15 10.95
CA SER A 82 0.70 -10.00 10.19
C SER A 82 -0.11 -10.44 8.97
N ALA A 83 0.34 -11.45 8.24
CA ALA A 83 -0.37 -12.02 7.10
C ALA A 83 -1.73 -12.62 7.50
N LYS A 84 -1.77 -13.37 8.60
CA LYS A 84 -3.03 -13.91 9.16
C LYS A 84 -3.96 -12.79 9.60
N GLN A 85 -3.44 -11.80 10.31
CA GLN A 85 -4.22 -10.68 10.82
C GLN A 85 -4.86 -9.88 9.66
N ILE A 86 -4.09 -9.51 8.64
CA ILE A 86 -4.58 -8.71 7.52
C ILE A 86 -5.59 -9.48 6.66
N SER A 87 -5.45 -10.81 6.58
CA SER A 87 -6.38 -11.68 5.83
C SER A 87 -7.67 -11.99 6.58
N SER A 88 -7.64 -12.02 7.91
CA SER A 88 -8.80 -12.43 8.72
C SER A 88 -9.65 -11.26 9.23
N ASP A 89 -9.12 -10.03 9.22
CA ASP A 89 -9.80 -8.85 9.74
C ASP A 89 -10.17 -7.89 8.59
N ASP A 90 -11.43 -7.91 8.19
CA ASP A 90 -11.96 -7.08 7.09
C ASP A 90 -11.72 -5.58 7.28
N LYS A 91 -11.38 -5.09 8.47
CA LYS A 91 -11.17 -3.65 8.70
C LYS A 91 -10.08 -3.09 7.79
N TYR A 92 -9.03 -3.86 7.52
CA TYR A 92 -7.92 -3.43 6.65
C TYR A 92 -8.39 -3.25 5.22
N THR A 93 -9.13 -4.22 4.71
CA THR A 93 -9.71 -4.17 3.36
C THR A 93 -10.72 -3.05 3.23
N LYS A 94 -11.62 -2.89 4.21
CA LYS A 94 -12.61 -1.80 4.23
C LYS A 94 -11.96 -0.42 4.24
N SER A 95 -10.90 -0.24 5.03
CA SER A 95 -10.14 1.01 5.05
C SER A 95 -9.44 1.29 3.72
N ALA A 96 -8.81 0.29 3.12
CA ALA A 96 -8.16 0.42 1.81
C ALA A 96 -9.19 0.73 0.70
N GLN A 97 -10.34 0.08 0.69
CA GLN A 97 -11.44 0.35 -0.25
C GLN A 97 -11.97 1.76 -0.12
N LYS A 98 -12.15 2.26 1.11
CA LYS A 98 -12.58 3.64 1.34
C LYS A 98 -11.56 4.66 0.81
N ILE A 99 -10.26 4.36 0.92
CA ILE A 99 -9.21 5.19 0.34
C ILE A 99 -9.28 5.15 -1.19
N ALA A 100 -9.51 3.97 -1.79
CA ALA A 100 -9.68 3.81 -3.23
C ALA A 100 -10.85 4.66 -3.75
N GLU A 101 -12.00 4.64 -3.08
CA GLU A 101 -13.18 5.45 -3.43
C GLU A 101 -12.87 6.96 -3.41
N ILE A 102 -12.14 7.42 -2.39
CA ILE A 102 -11.70 8.82 -2.30
C ILE A 102 -10.75 9.16 -3.46
N ALA A 103 -9.78 8.29 -3.75
CA ALA A 103 -8.81 8.49 -4.81
C ALA A 103 -9.46 8.52 -6.20
N GLU A 104 -10.45 7.66 -6.45
CA GLU A 104 -11.21 7.62 -7.71
C GLU A 104 -11.95 8.93 -7.97
N ASN A 105 -12.51 9.55 -6.92
CA ASN A 105 -13.22 10.83 -7.01
C ASN A 105 -12.28 12.05 -7.03
N TYR A 106 -10.97 11.87 -6.81
CA TYR A 106 -9.98 12.93 -6.75
C TYR A 106 -9.19 13.05 -8.06
N ASN A 107 -9.52 14.05 -8.87
CA ASN A 107 -8.76 14.32 -10.10
C ASN A 107 -7.51 15.19 -9.80
N GLY A 108 -6.43 14.52 -9.42
CA GLY A 108 -5.15 15.18 -9.06
C GLY A 108 -4.60 16.10 -10.16
N PRO A 109 -4.47 15.66 -11.43
CA PRO A 109 -3.98 16.50 -12.52
C PRO A 109 -4.82 17.74 -12.75
N LEU A 110 -6.17 17.63 -12.75
CA LEU A 110 -7.05 18.76 -12.92
C LEU A 110 -6.97 19.74 -11.75
N ASN A 111 -6.91 19.22 -10.52
CA ASN A 111 -6.81 20.06 -9.32
C ASN A 111 -5.46 20.79 -9.27
N ALA A 112 -4.36 20.11 -9.63
CA ALA A 112 -3.04 20.75 -9.74
C ALA A 112 -3.03 21.84 -10.80
N THR A 113 -3.61 21.60 -11.97
CA THR A 113 -3.72 22.61 -13.05
C THR A 113 -4.50 23.84 -12.58
N LYS A 114 -5.63 23.64 -11.91
CA LYS A 114 -6.43 24.75 -11.34
C LYS A 114 -5.64 25.55 -10.31
N ALA A 115 -4.90 24.88 -9.42
CA ALA A 115 -4.08 25.53 -8.41
C ALA A 115 -2.96 26.38 -9.04
N VAL A 116 -2.27 25.86 -10.07
CA VAL A 116 -1.23 26.62 -10.79
C VAL A 116 -1.82 27.82 -11.49
N LEU A 117 -2.92 27.65 -12.23
CA LEU A 117 -3.56 28.76 -12.93
C LEU A 117 -4.03 29.85 -11.96
N SER A 118 -4.62 29.52 -10.84
CA SER A 118 -5.04 30.50 -9.83
C SER A 118 -3.88 31.24 -9.14
N ALA A 119 -2.68 30.67 -9.14
CA ALA A 119 -1.49 31.30 -8.62
C ALA A 119 -0.80 32.25 -9.63
N CYS A 120 -1.19 32.19 -10.91
CA CYS A 120 -0.67 33.05 -11.99
C CYS A 120 -1.49 34.34 -12.19
N ASP A 121 -2.64 34.44 -11.56
CA ASP A 121 -3.52 35.64 -11.57
C ASP A 121 -3.08 36.63 -10.47
#